data_07a0d9e1c12b9cce18dfd63433589e72
#
_entry.id   07a0d9e1c12b9cce18dfd63433589e72
#
_cell.length_a   1.000
_cell.length_b   1.000
_cell.length_c   1.000
_cell.angle_alpha   90.00
_cell.angle_beta   90.00
_cell.angle_gamma   90.00
#
_symmetry.space_group_name_H-M   'P 1'
#
loop_
_entity.id
_entity.type
_entity.pdbx_description
1 polymer ?
#
loop_
_entity_poly.entity_id
_entity_poly.type
_entity_poly.pdbx_seq_one_letter_code
_entity_poly.pdbx_strand_id
1 'polypeptide(L)'
;MEKQDKARMDGCFEKIPVQVGEVWYIPGGMPHAIGEGITMLEIMEPSDLVVRCEFEREGIVVPEDGRFMGRGLDFCLDIFDYTEYSKEEIMEKCRIEPRVLEATDAFRRVRLVDGTLTSCFFVEKLEVNGPALVGHNRKFNLGVVCAGSCTMEENGQVIRLKAGDSFLIAAGTESYQIRPEGSAQLVMVYPGKDMDRL
;
A
#
# COMPACT_ATOMS: atom_id res chain seq x y z
N MET A 1 9.85 19.76 -16.38
CA MET A 1 9.74 18.37 -16.85
C MET A 1 10.54 18.12 -18.12
N GLU A 2 10.26 18.72 -19.29
CA GLU A 2 10.95 18.39 -20.55
C GLU A 2 12.49 18.39 -20.48
N LYS A 3 13.07 19.38 -19.81
CA LYS A 3 14.53 19.54 -19.68
C LYS A 3 15.15 18.70 -18.57
N GLN A 4 14.36 17.98 -17.79
CA GLN A 4 14.81 17.18 -16.62
C GLN A 4 15.77 17.94 -15.70
N ASP A 5 15.43 19.19 -15.40
CA ASP A 5 16.14 19.99 -14.39
C ASP A 5 15.77 19.46 -12.99
N LYS A 6 16.56 18.49 -12.53
CA LYS A 6 16.34 17.76 -11.28
C LYS A 6 16.31 18.68 -10.06
N ALA A 7 17.24 19.62 -9.99
CA ALA A 7 17.32 20.56 -8.86
C ALA A 7 16.05 21.42 -8.75
N ARG A 8 15.53 21.87 -9.88
CA ARG A 8 14.29 22.62 -9.93
C ARG A 8 13.08 21.76 -9.59
N MET A 9 13.05 20.51 -10.06
CA MET A 9 11.98 19.56 -9.76
C MET A 9 11.97 19.22 -8.26
N ASP A 10 13.12 18.88 -7.69
CA ASP A 10 13.27 18.59 -6.26
C ASP A 10 12.89 19.80 -5.39
N GLY A 11 13.12 21.02 -5.88
CA GLY A 11 12.73 22.26 -5.21
C GLY A 11 11.23 22.58 -5.23
N CYS A 12 10.43 21.85 -6.03
CA CYS A 12 8.97 21.97 -6.04
C CYS A 12 8.27 21.15 -4.94
N PHE A 13 9.00 20.29 -4.24
CA PHE A 13 8.43 19.41 -3.23
C PHE A 13 8.99 19.73 -1.84
N GLU A 14 8.11 19.78 -0.86
CA GLU A 14 8.52 19.75 0.53
C GLU A 14 8.72 18.29 0.98
N LYS A 15 9.88 18.00 1.61
CA LYS A 15 10.20 16.67 2.11
C LYS A 15 9.51 16.44 3.45
N ILE A 16 8.70 15.40 3.51
CA ILE A 16 8.03 14.95 4.73
C ILE A 16 8.76 13.72 5.25
N PRO A 17 9.37 13.76 6.44
CA PRO A 17 9.97 12.58 7.06
C PRO A 17 8.89 11.56 7.40
N VAL A 18 9.11 10.32 7.03
CA VAL A 18 8.20 9.20 7.33
C VAL A 18 8.84 8.21 8.29
N GLN A 19 8.02 7.47 9.03
CA GLN A 19 8.46 6.49 10.00
C GLN A 19 7.91 5.09 9.65
N VAL A 20 8.60 4.06 10.14
CA VAL A 20 8.16 2.68 9.95
C VAL A 20 6.77 2.48 10.56
N GLY A 21 5.88 1.90 9.79
CA GLY A 21 4.50 1.62 10.20
C GLY A 21 3.49 2.71 9.88
N GLU A 22 3.93 3.86 9.37
CA GLU A 22 3.01 4.87 8.85
C GLU A 22 2.33 4.41 7.57
N VAL A 23 1.12 4.89 7.39
CA VAL A 23 0.29 4.63 6.20
C VAL A 23 -0.08 5.96 5.56
N TRP A 24 0.15 6.03 4.26
CA TRP A 24 -0.09 7.24 3.48
C TRP A 24 -1.02 6.95 2.31
N TYR A 25 -2.05 7.73 2.16
CA TYR A 25 -2.94 7.73 1.01
C TYR A 25 -2.55 8.87 0.06
N ILE A 26 -2.21 8.53 -1.16
CA ILE A 26 -1.88 9.53 -2.18
C ILE A 26 -3.04 9.57 -3.18
N PRO A 27 -3.83 10.64 -3.22
CA PRO A 27 -4.90 10.79 -4.19
C PRO A 27 -4.38 10.81 -5.64
N GLY A 28 -5.19 10.31 -6.56
CA GLY A 28 -4.91 10.48 -8.00
C GLY A 28 -4.73 11.95 -8.36
N GLY A 29 -3.77 12.23 -9.25
CA GLY A 29 -3.43 13.59 -9.66
C GLY A 29 -2.49 14.35 -8.73
N MET A 30 -2.23 13.87 -7.53
CA MET A 30 -1.27 14.49 -6.61
C MET A 30 0.18 14.14 -6.99
N PRO A 31 1.00 15.11 -7.45
CA PRO A 31 2.40 14.86 -7.73
C PRO A 31 3.15 14.47 -6.45
N HIS A 32 3.88 13.37 -6.49
CA HIS A 32 4.63 12.87 -5.35
C HIS A 32 5.89 12.13 -5.78
N ALA A 33 6.79 11.93 -4.84
CA ALA A 33 7.99 11.13 -5.03
C ALA A 33 8.34 10.40 -3.73
N ILE A 34 8.93 9.22 -3.87
CA ILE A 34 9.45 8.44 -2.74
C ILE A 34 10.93 8.77 -2.56
N GLY A 35 11.29 9.13 -1.34
CA GLY A 35 12.68 9.46 -1.00
C GLY A 35 13.59 8.23 -0.91
N GLU A 36 14.88 8.50 -0.90
CA GLU A 36 15.90 7.45 -0.75
C GLU A 36 15.79 6.73 0.60
N GLY A 37 16.09 5.42 0.61
CA GLY A 37 16.13 4.59 1.82
C GLY A 37 14.75 4.13 2.33
N ILE A 38 13.67 4.38 1.59
CA ILE A 38 12.33 3.93 1.96
C ILE A 38 12.05 2.58 1.31
N THR A 39 11.64 1.61 2.13
CA THR A 39 10.99 0.36 1.68
C THR A 39 9.52 0.44 2.06
N MET A 40 8.65 0.23 1.09
CA MET A 40 7.20 0.33 1.30
C MET A 40 6.44 -0.83 0.66
N LEU A 41 5.23 -1.06 1.13
CA LEU A 41 4.23 -1.86 0.45
C LEU A 41 3.25 -0.89 -0.22
N GLU A 42 3.24 -0.88 -1.53
CA GLU A 42 2.33 -0.07 -2.33
C GLU A 42 1.11 -0.90 -2.74
N ILE A 43 -0.07 -0.37 -2.51
CA ILE A 43 -1.35 -0.96 -2.90
C ILE A 43 -2.08 0.10 -3.71
N MET A 44 -2.37 -0.20 -4.96
CA MET A 44 -3.01 0.74 -5.89
C MET A 44 -4.44 0.32 -6.23
N GLU A 45 -5.26 1.30 -6.56
CA GLU A 45 -6.51 1.04 -7.26
C GLU A 45 -6.24 0.34 -8.60
N PRO A 46 -7.15 -0.49 -9.11
CA PRO A 46 -6.91 -1.30 -10.31
C PRO A 46 -6.93 -0.44 -11.59
N SER A 47 -6.01 0.50 -11.66
CA SER A 47 -5.75 1.33 -12.83
C SER A 47 -4.25 1.40 -13.08
N ASP A 48 -3.85 1.43 -14.35
CA ASP A 48 -2.45 1.52 -14.77
C ASP A 48 -2.15 2.89 -15.39
N LEU A 49 -2.74 3.95 -14.82
CA LEU A 49 -2.56 5.31 -15.29
C LEU A 49 -1.39 5.96 -14.55
N VAL A 50 -0.21 5.93 -15.16
CA VAL A 50 1.03 6.47 -14.59
C VAL A 50 1.59 7.57 -15.46
N VAL A 51 1.74 8.76 -14.87
CA VAL A 51 2.47 9.89 -15.46
C VAL A 51 3.77 10.09 -14.69
N ARG A 52 4.89 10.11 -15.41
CA ARG A 52 6.21 10.29 -14.82
C ARG A 52 6.69 11.72 -15.01
N CYS A 53 6.88 12.42 -13.90
CA CYS A 53 7.47 13.77 -13.91
C CYS A 53 8.98 13.73 -14.14
N GLU A 54 9.65 12.70 -13.61
CA GLU A 54 11.06 12.41 -13.83
C GLU A 54 11.21 11.16 -14.69
N PHE A 55 11.98 11.25 -15.74
CA PHE A 55 12.21 10.15 -16.68
C PHE A 55 13.68 9.92 -17.01
N GLU A 56 14.59 10.59 -16.31
CA GLU A 56 16.03 10.35 -16.38
C GLU A 56 16.68 10.49 -15.00
N ARG A 57 17.21 9.38 -14.46
CA ARG A 57 18.01 9.39 -13.23
C ARG A 57 19.10 8.31 -13.29
N GLU A 58 20.34 8.68 -12.92
CA GLU A 58 21.48 7.76 -12.80
C GLU A 58 21.74 6.89 -14.04
N GLY A 59 21.53 7.46 -15.22
CA GLY A 59 21.72 6.77 -16.50
C GLY A 59 20.52 5.89 -16.93
N ILE A 60 19.48 5.80 -16.11
CA ILE A 60 18.23 5.14 -16.50
C ILE A 60 17.34 6.19 -17.17
N VAL A 61 16.95 5.91 -18.42
CA VAL A 61 16.05 6.77 -19.20
C VAL A 61 14.77 6.02 -19.51
N VAL A 62 13.63 6.56 -19.06
CA VAL A 62 12.32 6.00 -19.40
C VAL A 62 12.01 6.32 -20.86
N PRO A 63 11.66 5.33 -21.70
CA PRO A 63 11.25 5.54 -23.09
C PRO A 63 10.09 6.53 -23.20
N GLU A 64 9.98 7.21 -24.33
CA GLU A 64 9.01 8.28 -24.52
C GLU A 64 7.56 7.80 -24.36
N ASP A 65 7.23 6.63 -24.87
CA ASP A 65 5.93 5.98 -24.74
C ASP A 65 5.60 5.61 -23.27
N GLY A 66 6.61 5.34 -22.46
CA GLY A 66 6.47 5.07 -21.01
C GLY A 66 6.35 6.31 -20.11
N ARG A 67 6.51 7.53 -20.65
CA ARG A 67 6.49 8.76 -19.85
C ARG A 67 5.08 9.27 -19.60
N PHE A 68 4.28 9.34 -20.66
CA PHE A 68 3.01 10.05 -20.71
C PHE A 68 1.88 9.19 -21.28
N MET A 69 1.96 7.87 -21.13
CA MET A 69 0.94 6.93 -21.63
C MET A 69 0.64 7.09 -23.14
N GLY A 70 1.64 7.54 -23.91
CA GLY A 70 1.49 7.82 -25.36
C GLY A 70 0.63 9.04 -25.70
N ARG A 71 0.22 9.86 -24.73
CA ARG A 71 -0.73 10.99 -24.94
C ARG A 71 -0.07 12.37 -24.97
N GLY A 72 1.23 12.43 -24.72
CA GLY A 72 2.00 13.66 -24.71
C GLY A 72 1.93 14.43 -23.39
N LEU A 73 2.84 15.40 -23.25
CA LEU A 73 3.03 16.16 -22.02
C LEU A 73 1.80 17.02 -21.67
N ASP A 74 1.23 17.74 -22.64
CA ASP A 74 0.12 18.66 -22.39
C ASP A 74 -1.09 17.94 -21.79
N PHE A 75 -1.45 16.76 -22.34
CA PHE A 75 -2.49 15.92 -21.76
C PHE A 75 -2.20 15.51 -20.31
N CYS A 76 -0.94 15.18 -20.02
CA CYS A 76 -0.56 14.76 -18.69
C CYS A 76 -0.54 15.90 -17.67
N LEU A 77 -0.26 17.12 -18.11
CA LEU A 77 -0.33 18.30 -17.24
C LEU A 77 -1.78 18.57 -16.77
N ASP A 78 -2.78 18.23 -17.56
CA ASP A 78 -4.19 18.40 -17.19
C ASP A 78 -4.67 17.41 -16.10
N ILE A 79 -3.89 16.36 -15.83
CA ILE A 79 -4.24 15.34 -14.80
C ILE A 79 -3.86 15.82 -13.39
N PHE A 80 -2.88 16.71 -13.25
CA PHE A 80 -2.34 17.10 -11.95
C PHE A 80 -3.30 18.00 -11.15
N ASP A 81 -3.39 17.70 -9.86
CA ASP A 81 -3.93 18.63 -8.87
C ASP A 81 -2.88 19.70 -8.59
N TYR A 82 -3.16 20.93 -9.01
CA TYR A 82 -2.29 22.10 -8.81
C TYR A 82 -2.59 22.85 -7.52
N THR A 83 -3.42 22.30 -6.65
CA THR A 83 -3.67 22.89 -5.35
C THR A 83 -2.38 22.92 -4.53
N GLU A 84 -2.02 24.09 -4.04
CA GLU A 84 -0.91 24.24 -3.11
C GLU A 84 -1.38 23.85 -1.69
N TYR A 85 -0.70 22.90 -1.09
CA TYR A 85 -0.96 22.43 0.25
C TYR A 85 0.22 22.77 1.17
N SER A 86 -0.06 23.23 2.37
CA SER A 86 0.94 23.27 3.44
C SER A 86 1.29 21.85 3.90
N LYS A 87 2.38 21.71 4.63
CA LYS A 87 2.79 20.44 5.20
C LYS A 87 1.74 19.86 6.14
N GLU A 88 1.11 20.71 6.94
CA GLU A 88 0.05 20.35 7.87
C GLU A 88 -1.17 19.82 7.13
N GLU A 89 -1.57 20.46 6.03
CA GLU A 89 -2.69 20.00 5.20
C GLU A 89 -2.37 18.68 4.51
N ILE A 90 -1.14 18.46 4.05
CA ILE A 90 -0.71 17.15 3.51
C ILE A 90 -0.76 16.07 4.60
N MET A 91 -0.28 16.36 5.80
CA MET A 91 -0.34 15.42 6.92
C MET A 91 -1.78 15.04 7.25
N GLU A 92 -2.69 16.00 7.32
CA GLU A 92 -4.11 15.76 7.60
C GLU A 92 -4.81 14.98 6.47
N LYS A 93 -4.51 15.32 5.22
CA LYS A 93 -5.15 14.74 4.03
C LYS A 93 -4.64 13.33 3.70
N CYS A 94 -3.34 13.11 3.83
CA CYS A 94 -2.68 11.93 3.28
C CYS A 94 -2.24 10.91 4.32
N ARG A 95 -1.90 11.33 5.55
CA ARG A 95 -1.51 10.40 6.59
C ARG A 95 -2.74 9.76 7.23
N ILE A 96 -2.79 8.44 7.17
CA ILE A 96 -3.91 7.67 7.73
C ILE A 96 -3.62 7.33 9.18
N GLU A 97 -4.59 7.59 10.05
CA GLU A 97 -4.55 7.11 11.43
C GLU A 97 -5.19 5.72 11.52
N PRO A 98 -4.41 4.68 11.84
CA PRO A 98 -4.91 3.31 11.90
C PRO A 98 -5.94 3.11 13.01
N ARG A 99 -7.03 2.36 12.72
CA ARG A 99 -8.10 2.07 13.68
C ARG A 99 -8.02 0.63 14.18
N VAL A 100 -7.90 0.44 15.48
CA VAL A 100 -7.90 -0.89 16.10
C VAL A 100 -9.31 -1.49 15.98
N LEU A 101 -9.39 -2.70 15.42
CA LEU A 101 -10.63 -3.48 15.30
C LEU A 101 -10.75 -4.52 16.40
N GLU A 102 -9.62 -5.15 16.74
CA GLU A 102 -9.54 -6.21 17.73
C GLU A 102 -8.17 -6.17 18.40
N ALA A 103 -8.10 -6.41 19.69
CA ALA A 103 -6.86 -6.51 20.43
C ALA A 103 -6.97 -7.50 21.57
N THR A 104 -6.02 -8.44 21.61
CA THR A 104 -5.74 -9.36 22.72
C THR A 104 -4.21 -9.37 22.95
N ASP A 105 -3.74 -10.08 23.98
CA ASP A 105 -2.29 -10.23 24.21
C ASP A 105 -1.58 -10.96 23.07
N ALA A 106 -2.26 -11.90 22.41
CA ALA A 106 -1.70 -12.72 21.33
C ALA A 106 -1.87 -12.11 19.94
N PHE A 107 -2.87 -11.23 19.76
CA PHE A 107 -3.28 -10.80 18.43
C PHE A 107 -3.89 -9.40 18.44
N ARG A 108 -3.51 -8.60 17.44
CA ARG A 108 -4.12 -7.28 17.19
C ARG A 108 -4.42 -7.11 15.71
N ARG A 109 -5.63 -6.69 15.41
CA ARG A 109 -6.10 -6.36 14.06
C ARG A 109 -6.35 -4.87 13.97
N VAL A 110 -5.75 -4.25 12.97
CA VAL A 110 -5.79 -2.80 12.77
C VAL A 110 -6.23 -2.50 11.35
N ARG A 111 -7.29 -1.71 11.17
CA ARG A 111 -7.73 -1.21 9.87
C ARG A 111 -6.81 -0.07 9.45
N LEU A 112 -6.20 -0.20 8.28
CA LEU A 112 -5.34 0.80 7.66
C LEU A 112 -6.10 1.59 6.58
N VAL A 113 -6.84 0.90 5.70
CA VAL A 113 -7.63 1.53 4.64
C VAL A 113 -9.04 0.94 4.66
N ASP A 114 -10.03 1.78 4.55
CA ASP A 114 -11.44 1.39 4.48
C ASP A 114 -12.21 2.10 3.36
N GLY A 115 -13.50 1.82 3.26
CA GLY A 115 -14.38 2.34 2.22
C GLY A 115 -14.64 3.86 2.24
N THR A 116 -14.06 4.61 3.18
CA THR A 116 -14.08 6.08 3.17
C THR A 116 -13.01 6.66 2.27
N LEU A 117 -11.91 5.92 2.05
CA LEU A 117 -10.80 6.33 1.20
C LEU A 117 -10.94 5.79 -0.22
N THR A 118 -11.30 4.52 -0.36
CA THR A 118 -11.51 3.87 -1.66
C THR A 118 -12.56 2.76 -1.56
N SER A 119 -13.32 2.55 -2.62
CA SER A 119 -14.23 1.41 -2.75
C SER A 119 -13.56 0.15 -3.31
N CYS A 120 -12.31 0.27 -3.81
CA CYS A 120 -11.63 -0.80 -4.52
C CYS A 120 -11.08 -1.89 -3.61
N PHE A 121 -10.62 -1.54 -2.39
CA PHE A 121 -10.06 -2.50 -1.46
C PHE A 121 -10.12 -2.01 0.00
N PHE A 122 -9.93 -2.95 0.92
CA PHE A 122 -9.67 -2.68 2.35
C PHE A 122 -8.30 -3.21 2.70
N VAL A 123 -7.62 -2.55 3.64
CA VAL A 123 -6.31 -3.00 4.12
C VAL A 123 -6.32 -3.11 5.63
N GLU A 124 -5.82 -4.21 6.14
CA GLU A 124 -5.64 -4.45 7.56
C GLU A 124 -4.21 -4.87 7.87
N LYS A 125 -3.73 -4.49 9.03
CA LYS A 125 -2.51 -5.04 9.62
C LYS A 125 -2.87 -6.01 10.73
N LEU A 126 -2.23 -7.17 10.71
CA LEU A 126 -2.28 -8.17 11.77
C LEU A 126 -0.94 -8.18 12.50
N GLU A 127 -0.97 -7.93 13.79
CA GLU A 127 0.17 -8.05 14.70
C GLU A 127 -0.05 -9.32 15.52
N VAL A 128 0.82 -10.31 15.35
CA VAL A 128 0.64 -11.66 15.92
C VAL A 128 1.79 -11.94 16.87
N ASN A 129 1.50 -12.01 18.17
CA ASN A 129 2.45 -12.26 19.24
C ASN A 129 2.27 -13.65 19.88
N GLY A 130 1.23 -14.38 19.49
CA GLY A 130 0.91 -15.73 19.94
C GLY A 130 -0.03 -16.42 18.96
N PRO A 131 -0.36 -17.71 19.19
CA PRO A 131 -1.31 -18.42 18.34
C PRO A 131 -2.66 -17.70 18.28
N ALA A 132 -3.18 -17.47 17.06
CA ALA A 132 -4.45 -16.79 16.83
C ALA A 132 -5.26 -17.52 15.77
N LEU A 133 -6.58 -17.63 16.00
CA LEU A 133 -7.54 -18.09 15.00
C LEU A 133 -8.14 -16.86 14.31
N VAL A 134 -7.96 -16.77 13.02
CA VAL A 134 -8.45 -15.64 12.20
C VAL A 134 -9.65 -16.12 11.38
N GLY A 135 -10.80 -15.52 11.64
CA GLY A 135 -11.99 -15.74 10.81
C GLY A 135 -11.83 -15.07 9.43
N HIS A 136 -12.37 -15.72 8.40
CA HIS A 136 -12.26 -15.26 7.02
C HIS A 136 -13.62 -14.78 6.49
N ASN A 137 -13.60 -13.76 5.66
CA ASN A 137 -14.81 -13.14 5.10
C ASN A 137 -15.39 -13.85 3.86
N ARG A 138 -14.84 -15.02 3.51
CA ARG A 138 -15.21 -15.81 2.31
C ARG A 138 -14.97 -15.10 0.98
N LYS A 139 -14.11 -14.07 0.96
CA LYS A 139 -13.57 -13.46 -0.26
C LYS A 139 -12.09 -13.81 -0.35
N PHE A 140 -11.50 -13.84 -1.54
CA PHE A 140 -10.06 -14.02 -1.62
C PHE A 140 -9.34 -12.82 -0.95
N ASN A 141 -8.24 -13.08 -0.28
CA ASN A 141 -7.43 -12.05 0.35
C ASN A 141 -5.97 -12.23 -0.07
N LEU A 142 -5.28 -11.13 -0.29
CA LEU A 142 -3.84 -11.13 -0.49
C LEU A 142 -3.17 -10.76 0.83
N GLY A 143 -2.04 -11.39 1.12
CA GLY A 143 -1.26 -11.10 2.31
C GLY A 143 0.22 -10.94 2.01
N VAL A 144 0.87 -10.08 2.78
CA VAL A 144 2.33 -9.89 2.78
C VAL A 144 2.82 -9.92 4.22
N VAL A 145 3.87 -10.69 4.49
CA VAL A 145 4.56 -10.66 5.78
C VAL A 145 5.55 -9.51 5.79
N CYS A 146 5.27 -8.49 6.59
CA CYS A 146 6.12 -7.30 6.69
C CYS A 146 7.26 -7.46 7.69
N ALA A 147 7.07 -8.28 8.74
CA ALA A 147 8.10 -8.55 9.75
C ALA A 147 7.89 -9.92 10.40
N GLY A 148 9.00 -10.53 10.85
CA GLY A 148 8.99 -11.81 11.55
C GLY A 148 8.72 -13.00 10.64
N SER A 149 8.29 -14.11 11.26
CA SER A 149 7.91 -15.35 10.59
C SER A 149 6.75 -16.02 11.30
N CYS A 150 5.97 -16.80 10.58
CA CYS A 150 4.85 -17.54 11.12
C CYS A 150 4.52 -18.80 10.31
N THR A 151 3.75 -19.68 10.90
CA THR A 151 3.01 -20.72 10.17
C THR A 151 1.55 -20.34 10.08
N MET A 152 0.93 -20.64 8.92
CA MET A 152 -0.51 -20.58 8.74
C MET A 152 -1.03 -21.97 8.47
N GLU A 153 -2.12 -22.32 9.14
CA GLU A 153 -2.74 -23.65 9.04
C GLU A 153 -4.24 -23.55 8.74
N GLU A 154 -4.67 -24.26 7.73
CA GLU A 154 -6.07 -24.47 7.37
C GLU A 154 -6.29 -25.95 7.00
N ASN A 155 -7.29 -26.60 7.61
CA ASN A 155 -7.68 -27.99 7.29
C ASN A 155 -6.50 -28.98 7.25
N GLY A 156 -5.52 -28.81 8.15
CA GLY A 156 -4.32 -29.64 8.23
C GLY A 156 -3.23 -29.31 7.21
N GLN A 157 -3.46 -28.36 6.32
CA GLN A 157 -2.42 -27.83 5.44
C GLN A 157 -1.68 -26.70 6.15
N VAL A 158 -0.36 -26.76 6.15
CA VAL A 158 0.51 -25.80 6.83
C VAL A 158 1.45 -25.15 5.83
N ILE A 159 1.48 -23.83 5.83
CA ILE A 159 2.49 -23.06 5.10
C ILE A 159 3.37 -22.30 6.10
N ARG A 160 4.65 -22.14 5.76
CA ARG A 160 5.59 -21.32 6.52
C ARG A 160 5.87 -20.06 5.74
N LEU A 161 5.81 -18.93 6.44
CA LEU A 161 5.95 -17.60 5.87
C LEU A 161 6.95 -16.79 6.68
N LYS A 162 7.72 -15.95 6.01
CA LYS A 162 8.69 -15.02 6.60
C LYS A 162 8.59 -13.64 5.97
N ALA A 163 9.20 -12.67 6.57
CA ALA A 163 9.26 -11.30 6.03
C ALA A 163 9.66 -11.28 4.55
N GLY A 164 8.88 -10.59 3.73
CA GLY A 164 8.99 -10.51 2.29
C GLY A 164 8.13 -11.52 1.51
N ASP A 165 7.60 -12.56 2.16
CA ASP A 165 6.71 -13.51 1.50
C ASP A 165 5.32 -12.92 1.28
N SER A 166 4.72 -13.22 0.13
CA SER A 166 3.33 -12.93 -0.20
C SER A 166 2.53 -14.22 -0.36
N PHE A 167 1.26 -14.17 -0.05
CA PHE A 167 0.37 -15.32 -0.10
C PHE A 167 -1.06 -14.90 -0.46
N LEU A 168 -1.85 -15.88 -0.86
CA LEU A 168 -3.27 -15.71 -1.14
C LEU A 168 -4.08 -16.64 -0.24
N ILE A 169 -5.15 -16.13 0.36
CA ILE A 169 -6.18 -16.92 1.03
C ILE A 169 -7.37 -17.03 0.09
N ALA A 170 -7.76 -18.26 -0.21
CA ALA A 170 -8.86 -18.53 -1.13
C ALA A 170 -10.22 -18.15 -0.53
N ALA A 171 -11.18 -17.78 -1.38
CA ALA A 171 -12.53 -17.42 -0.95
C ALA A 171 -13.28 -18.54 -0.20
N GLY A 172 -12.90 -19.80 -0.41
CA GLY A 172 -13.49 -20.95 0.26
C GLY A 172 -13.02 -21.16 1.71
N THR A 173 -11.98 -20.47 2.14
CA THR A 173 -11.46 -20.53 3.51
C THR A 173 -12.50 -19.95 4.48
N GLU A 174 -12.77 -20.64 5.59
CA GLU A 174 -13.67 -20.14 6.65
C GLU A 174 -12.87 -19.49 7.80
N SER A 175 -11.76 -20.11 8.14
CA SER A 175 -10.82 -19.61 9.16
C SER A 175 -9.47 -20.28 8.98
N TYR A 176 -8.43 -19.66 9.49
CA TYR A 176 -7.09 -20.20 9.51
C TYR A 176 -6.39 -19.84 10.81
N GLN A 177 -5.49 -20.68 11.25
CA GLN A 177 -4.69 -20.45 12.43
C GLN A 177 -3.34 -19.85 12.02
N ILE A 178 -2.90 -18.80 12.74
CA ILE A 178 -1.55 -18.24 12.63
C ILE A 178 -0.79 -18.57 13.90
N ARG A 179 0.45 -19.06 13.76
CA ARG A 179 1.39 -19.25 14.86
C ARG A 179 2.71 -18.55 14.53
N PRO A 180 3.07 -17.47 15.22
CA PRO A 180 4.31 -16.76 14.98
C PRO A 180 5.50 -17.52 15.57
N GLU A 181 6.68 -17.35 14.99
CA GLU A 181 7.97 -17.71 15.59
C GLU A 181 8.51 -16.48 16.33
N GLY A 182 8.07 -16.27 17.58
CA GLY A 182 8.25 -15.04 18.33
C GLY A 182 7.12 -14.04 18.04
N SER A 183 7.25 -13.19 17.03
CA SER A 183 6.19 -12.29 16.58
C SER A 183 6.18 -12.17 15.04
N ALA A 184 5.03 -11.81 14.49
CA ALA A 184 4.89 -11.54 13.05
C ALA A 184 3.98 -10.35 12.79
N GLN A 185 4.24 -9.61 11.72
CA GLN A 185 3.37 -8.56 11.22
C GLN A 185 3.00 -8.86 9.78
N LEU A 186 1.72 -8.89 9.50
CA LEU A 186 1.17 -9.15 8.17
C LEU A 186 0.30 -7.98 7.74
N VAL A 187 0.35 -7.63 6.46
CA VAL A 187 -0.61 -6.73 5.83
C VAL A 187 -1.51 -7.56 4.95
N MET A 188 -2.83 -7.41 5.16
CA MET A 188 -3.87 -8.13 4.45
C MET A 188 -4.66 -7.16 3.59
N VAL A 189 -4.87 -7.52 2.33
CA VAL A 189 -5.65 -6.75 1.36
C VAL A 189 -6.90 -7.55 1.00
N TYR A 190 -8.05 -6.92 1.17
CA TYR A 190 -9.36 -7.51 0.91
C TYR A 190 -10.02 -6.79 -0.26
N PRO A 191 -10.74 -7.49 -1.13
CA PRO A 191 -11.54 -6.86 -2.19
C PRO A 191 -12.54 -5.87 -1.60
N GLY A 192 -12.69 -4.73 -2.26
CA GLY A 192 -13.69 -3.73 -1.91
C GLY A 192 -15.11 -4.15 -2.33
N LYS A 193 -16.08 -3.30 -2.02
CA LYS A 193 -17.50 -3.56 -2.33
C LYS A 193 -17.76 -3.62 -3.84
N ASP A 194 -17.02 -2.85 -4.64
CA ASP A 194 -17.24 -2.79 -6.09
C ASP A 194 -16.71 -4.03 -6.82
N MET A 195 -15.82 -4.81 -6.20
CA MET A 195 -15.36 -6.09 -6.75
C MET A 195 -16.44 -7.19 -6.68
N ASP A 196 -17.54 -6.98 -5.97
CA ASP A 196 -18.68 -7.91 -6.00
C ASP A 196 -19.50 -7.84 -7.32
N ARG A 197 -19.14 -6.88 -8.21
CA ARG A 197 -19.84 -6.63 -9.49
C ARG A 197 -19.08 -7.12 -10.72
N LEU A 198 -17.87 -7.67 -10.53
CA LEU A 198 -17.06 -8.31 -11.56
C LEU A 198 -17.23 -9.84 -11.50
#